data_476d3fded2b84c26a502b22f630cb768
#
_entry.id   476d3fded2b84c26a502b22f630cb768
#
_cell.length_a   1.000
_cell.length_b   1.000
_cell.length_c   1.000
_cell.angle_alpha   90.00
_cell.angle_beta   90.00
_cell.angle_gamma   90.00
#
_symmetry.space_group_name_H-M   'P 1'
#
loop_
_entity.id
_entity.type
_entity.pdbx_description
1 polymer ?
#
loop_
_entity_poly.entity_id
_entity_poly.type
_entity_poly.pdbx_seq_one_letter_code
_entity_poly.pdbx_strand_id
1 'polypeptide(L)'
;MMKKTLTINNASIGYRTGKKTTHVVDGIDASLHCGELVALIGKNGAGKSTLLRTLSAFQKPLTGTIECNGRNMAEMSPNDVAKELAVVLTSAEPAPLTVRELVSFGRTPYTNFLGRMSGNDNGIVNDAMELMGVRGFENRLSTSLSDGERQKCMIAKALAQETSLILLDEPTAFLDFGSKVNLFRTLKKLAKENQKAILVSTHDIELAIRFADRIWLLSDGVMHEGCVTDLYDNGALQRFINSDGVVYDRENNRIVITET
;
A
#
# COMPACT_ATOMS: atom_id res chain seq x y z
N MET A 1 9.76 -21.85 2.77
CA MET A 1 9.25 -20.69 3.53
C MET A 1 9.31 -19.46 2.64
N MET A 2 8.20 -18.68 2.49
CA MET A 2 8.25 -17.42 1.75
C MET A 2 9.17 -16.43 2.48
N LYS A 3 9.96 -15.66 1.72
CA LYS A 3 10.88 -14.66 2.29
C LYS A 3 10.07 -13.50 2.88
N LYS A 4 10.30 -13.15 4.15
CA LYS A 4 9.72 -11.95 4.78
C LYS A 4 10.38 -10.71 4.19
N THR A 5 9.58 -9.81 3.64
CA THR A 5 10.04 -8.53 3.10
C THR A 5 9.88 -7.42 4.13
N LEU A 6 8.76 -7.43 4.90
CA LEU A 6 8.54 -6.51 6.01
C LEU A 6 8.21 -7.32 7.26
N THR A 7 8.77 -6.93 8.41
CA THR A 7 8.44 -7.50 9.72
C THR A 7 8.21 -6.36 10.70
N ILE A 8 7.14 -6.45 11.46
CA ILE A 8 6.81 -5.54 12.55
C ILE A 8 6.87 -6.36 13.84
N ASN A 9 7.69 -5.94 14.80
CA ASN A 9 7.88 -6.65 16.07
C ASN A 9 7.44 -5.75 17.22
N ASN A 10 6.32 -6.09 17.85
CA ASN A 10 5.73 -5.43 19.02
C ASN A 10 5.75 -3.90 18.90
N ALA A 11 5.35 -3.39 17.74
CA ALA A 11 5.40 -1.96 17.46
C ALA A 11 4.13 -1.26 17.92
N SER A 12 4.28 -0.10 18.56
CA SER A 12 3.20 0.83 18.83
C SER A 12 3.32 2.04 17.91
N ILE A 13 2.19 2.48 17.36
CA ILE A 13 2.12 3.62 16.46
C ILE A 13 1.25 4.74 17.05
N GLY A 14 1.57 5.98 16.70
CA GLY A 14 0.85 7.13 17.20
C GLY A 14 1.64 8.42 16.97
N TYR A 15 1.32 9.46 17.73
CA TYR A 15 1.89 10.79 17.55
C TYR A 15 2.54 11.32 18.82
N ARG A 16 3.64 12.07 18.67
CA ARG A 16 4.26 12.86 19.74
C ARG A 16 4.08 14.34 19.43
N THR A 17 3.33 15.05 20.27
CA THR A 17 3.13 16.50 20.18
C THR A 17 3.66 17.14 21.46
N GLY A 18 4.87 17.67 21.38
CA GLY A 18 5.58 18.17 22.57
C GLY A 18 5.82 17.05 23.59
N LYS A 19 5.28 17.18 24.80
CA LYS A 19 5.39 16.18 25.88
C LYS A 19 4.27 15.13 25.85
N LYS A 20 3.25 15.29 25.00
CA LYS A 20 2.10 14.36 24.93
C LYS A 20 2.36 13.30 23.87
N THR A 21 2.20 12.04 24.28
CA THR A 21 2.17 10.89 23.36
C THR A 21 0.73 10.40 23.23
N THR A 22 0.26 10.25 21.99
CA THR A 22 -1.05 9.69 21.69
C THR A 22 -0.82 8.37 20.96
N HIS A 23 -1.24 7.28 21.60
CA HIS A 23 -1.20 5.94 21.00
C HIS A 23 -2.43 5.76 20.10
N VAL A 24 -2.22 5.14 18.94
CA VAL A 24 -3.29 4.83 17.96
C VAL A 24 -3.51 3.33 17.88
N VAL A 25 -2.44 2.55 17.77
CA VAL A 25 -2.47 1.08 17.84
C VAL A 25 -1.22 0.64 18.59
N ASP A 26 -1.38 -0.31 19.48
CA ASP A 26 -0.30 -0.86 20.30
C ASP A 26 -0.04 -2.33 20.00
N GLY A 27 1.21 -2.76 20.23
CA GLY A 27 1.59 -4.17 20.21
C GLY A 27 1.38 -4.84 18.85
N ILE A 28 1.72 -4.16 17.77
CA ILE A 28 1.58 -4.70 16.41
C ILE A 28 2.69 -5.73 16.17
N ASP A 29 2.28 -6.98 15.93
CA ASP A 29 3.13 -8.04 15.39
C ASP A 29 2.56 -8.47 14.05
N ALA A 30 3.31 -8.25 12.95
CA ALA A 30 2.86 -8.56 11.61
C ALA A 30 4.01 -8.79 10.64
N SER A 31 3.71 -9.46 9.53
CA SER A 31 4.69 -9.65 8.47
C SER A 31 4.06 -9.62 7.08
N LEU A 32 4.81 -9.09 6.11
CA LEU A 32 4.46 -9.09 4.70
C LEU A 32 5.52 -9.86 3.91
N HIS A 33 5.08 -10.78 3.06
CA HIS A 33 5.99 -11.67 2.37
C HIS A 33 6.12 -11.32 0.89
N CYS A 34 7.24 -11.72 0.33
CA CYS A 34 7.50 -11.69 -1.11
C CYS A 34 6.40 -12.47 -1.86
N GLY A 35 5.87 -11.92 -2.92
CA GLY A 35 4.79 -12.53 -3.70
C GLY A 35 3.38 -12.38 -3.08
N GLU A 36 3.20 -11.51 -2.09
CA GLU A 36 1.96 -11.36 -1.33
C GLU A 36 1.30 -9.99 -1.57
N LEU A 37 -0.01 -10.00 -1.81
CA LEU A 37 -0.87 -8.81 -1.77
C LEU A 37 -1.64 -8.84 -0.45
N VAL A 38 -1.39 -7.88 0.43
CA VAL A 38 -2.10 -7.71 1.70
C VAL A 38 -2.97 -6.46 1.64
N ALA A 39 -4.21 -6.58 2.09
CA ALA A 39 -5.11 -5.45 2.24
C ALA A 39 -5.14 -4.96 3.69
N LEU A 40 -4.92 -3.67 3.89
CA LEU A 40 -5.09 -2.98 5.17
C LEU A 40 -6.49 -2.36 5.21
N ILE A 41 -7.36 -2.91 6.06
CA ILE A 41 -8.72 -2.41 6.22
C ILE A 41 -8.94 -1.91 7.66
N GLY A 42 -9.93 -1.05 7.83
CA GLY A 42 -10.29 -0.46 9.12
C GLY A 42 -11.18 0.76 8.92
N LYS A 43 -11.96 1.10 9.93
CA LYS A 43 -12.83 2.30 9.90
C LYS A 43 -12.01 3.58 9.72
N ASN A 44 -12.69 4.68 9.38
CA ASN A 44 -12.04 5.99 9.36
C ASN A 44 -11.50 6.33 10.75
N GLY A 45 -10.26 6.81 10.82
CA GLY A 45 -9.60 7.09 12.11
C GLY A 45 -9.00 5.88 12.82
N ALA A 46 -9.13 4.66 12.31
CA ALA A 46 -8.55 3.44 12.93
C ALA A 46 -7.01 3.40 12.96
N GLY A 47 -6.34 4.31 12.22
CA GLY A 47 -4.88 4.38 12.23
C GLY A 47 -4.20 3.86 10.95
N LYS A 48 -4.94 3.54 9.88
CA LYS A 48 -4.37 3.04 8.61
C LYS A 48 -3.25 3.94 8.07
N SER A 49 -3.54 5.23 7.90
CA SER A 49 -2.53 6.18 7.38
C SER A 49 -1.39 6.40 8.37
N THR A 50 -1.64 6.32 9.69
CA THR A 50 -0.58 6.37 10.71
C THR A 50 0.35 5.17 10.59
N LEU A 51 -0.22 3.97 10.42
CA LEU A 51 0.56 2.75 10.19
C LEU A 51 1.39 2.87 8.90
N LEU A 52 0.77 3.24 7.77
CA LEU A 52 1.47 3.40 6.50
C LEU A 52 2.60 4.44 6.58
N ARG A 53 2.39 5.58 7.26
CA ARG A 53 3.44 6.59 7.47
C ARG A 53 4.59 6.05 8.31
N THR A 54 4.29 5.20 9.31
CA THR A 54 5.31 4.57 10.14
C THR A 54 6.09 3.51 9.33
N LEU A 55 5.39 2.69 8.54
CA LEU A 55 5.99 1.70 7.65
C LEU A 55 6.80 2.33 6.51
N SER A 56 6.49 3.57 6.12
CA SER A 56 7.23 4.35 5.11
C SER A 56 8.44 5.09 5.68
N ALA A 57 8.77 4.92 6.95
CA ALA A 57 9.81 5.65 7.67
C ALA A 57 9.59 7.19 7.70
N PHE A 58 8.38 7.70 7.38
CA PHE A 58 8.05 9.13 7.53
C PHE A 58 7.86 9.53 9.00
N GLN A 59 7.63 8.55 9.86
CA GLN A 59 7.66 8.70 11.30
C GLN A 59 8.21 7.42 11.96
N LYS A 60 8.81 7.56 13.12
CA LYS A 60 9.29 6.41 13.90
C LYS A 60 8.12 5.78 14.66
N PRO A 61 8.14 4.45 14.89
CA PRO A 61 7.21 3.84 15.84
C PRO A 61 7.44 4.42 17.25
N LEU A 62 6.42 4.39 18.09
CA LEU A 62 6.52 4.81 19.49
C LEU A 62 7.36 3.82 20.29
N THR A 63 7.15 2.53 20.05
CA THR A 63 7.90 1.38 20.61
C THR A 63 8.06 0.30 19.54
N GLY A 64 8.87 -0.72 19.82
CA GLY A 64 9.08 -1.85 18.93
C GLY A 64 9.99 -1.54 17.74
N THR A 65 10.06 -2.46 16.79
CA THR A 65 10.92 -2.35 15.59
C THR A 65 10.17 -2.69 14.30
N ILE A 66 10.63 -2.09 13.21
CA ILE A 66 10.16 -2.39 11.86
C ILE A 66 11.39 -2.72 11.03
N GLU A 67 11.37 -3.87 10.39
CA GLU A 67 12.45 -4.37 9.56
C GLU A 67 11.99 -4.53 8.10
N CYS A 68 12.81 -4.05 7.17
CA CYS A 68 12.66 -4.31 5.75
C CYS A 68 13.82 -5.16 5.25
N ASN A 69 13.51 -6.32 4.65
CA ASN A 69 14.49 -7.30 4.21
C ASN A 69 15.53 -7.66 5.31
N GLY A 70 15.11 -7.75 6.58
CA GLY A 70 15.95 -8.07 7.74
C GLY A 70 16.82 -6.92 8.23
N ARG A 71 16.64 -5.70 7.72
CA ARG A 71 17.33 -4.48 8.18
C ARG A 71 16.37 -3.60 8.95
N ASN A 72 16.76 -3.16 10.15
CA ASN A 72 15.97 -2.22 10.94
C ASN A 72 15.83 -0.87 10.20
N MET A 73 14.61 -0.48 9.86
CA MET A 73 14.34 0.74 9.09
C MET A 73 14.76 2.02 9.83
N ALA A 74 14.82 2.00 11.16
CA ALA A 74 15.27 3.16 11.95
C ALA A 74 16.77 3.46 11.78
N GLU A 75 17.55 2.49 11.28
CA GLU A 75 19.01 2.56 11.06
C GLU A 75 19.37 2.79 9.58
N MET A 76 18.38 2.75 8.68
CA MET A 76 18.60 2.93 7.25
C MET A 76 18.66 4.41 6.89
N SER A 77 19.52 4.76 5.93
CA SER A 77 19.50 6.09 5.32
C SER A 77 18.21 6.28 4.48
N PRO A 78 17.73 7.51 4.26
CA PRO A 78 16.57 7.76 3.39
C PRO A 78 16.75 7.16 1.99
N ASN A 79 17.96 7.17 1.43
CA ASN A 79 18.24 6.59 0.13
C ASN A 79 18.18 5.05 0.15
N ASP A 80 18.62 4.41 1.24
CA ASP A 80 18.48 2.96 1.40
C ASP A 80 17.01 2.56 1.54
N VAL A 81 16.22 3.30 2.33
CA VAL A 81 14.77 3.08 2.42
C VAL A 81 14.12 3.21 1.04
N ALA A 82 14.49 4.24 0.27
CA ALA A 82 13.95 4.46 -1.07
C ALA A 82 14.33 3.37 -2.10
N LYS A 83 15.36 2.58 -1.85
CA LYS A 83 15.73 1.41 -2.67
C LYS A 83 14.98 0.13 -2.29
N GLU A 84 14.43 0.07 -1.08
CA GLU A 84 13.70 -1.09 -0.58
C GLU A 84 12.18 -0.92 -0.67
N LEU A 85 11.70 0.31 -0.54
CA LEU A 85 10.30 0.64 -0.36
C LEU A 85 9.86 1.76 -1.31
N ALA A 86 8.76 1.52 -2.05
CA ALA A 86 8.00 2.55 -2.74
C ALA A 86 6.69 2.84 -2.01
N VAL A 87 6.27 4.10 -2.00
CA VAL A 87 5.02 4.52 -1.36
C VAL A 87 4.21 5.45 -2.25
N VAL A 88 2.91 5.22 -2.29
CA VAL A 88 1.92 6.12 -2.91
C VAL A 88 0.93 6.53 -1.83
N LEU A 89 0.93 7.82 -1.47
CA LEU A 89 -0.01 8.39 -0.52
C LEU A 89 -1.14 9.11 -1.28
N THR A 90 -2.33 9.15 -0.68
CA THR A 90 -3.57 9.68 -1.29
C THR A 90 -3.51 11.18 -1.60
N SER A 91 -2.65 11.96 -0.94
CA SER A 91 -2.69 13.43 -0.93
C SER A 91 -1.53 14.13 -1.64
N ALA A 92 -1.01 13.60 -2.74
CA ALA A 92 0.01 14.30 -3.50
C ALA A 92 -0.62 15.42 -4.35
N GLU A 93 -0.26 16.68 -4.08
CA GLU A 93 -0.62 17.79 -4.96
C GLU A 93 0.01 17.59 -6.35
N PRO A 94 -0.76 17.89 -7.43
CA PRO A 94 -0.23 17.75 -8.78
C PRO A 94 0.88 18.78 -9.03
N ALA A 95 2.05 18.32 -9.43
CA ALA A 95 3.14 19.17 -9.86
C ALA A 95 3.05 19.43 -11.39
N PRO A 96 3.51 20.58 -11.93
CA PRO A 96 3.47 20.89 -13.35
C PRO A 96 4.56 20.12 -14.12
N LEU A 97 4.48 18.79 -14.08
CA LEU A 97 5.39 17.84 -14.71
C LEU A 97 4.62 17.05 -15.76
N THR A 98 5.31 16.65 -16.83
CA THR A 98 4.75 15.64 -17.74
C THR A 98 4.62 14.29 -17.04
N VAL A 99 3.76 13.42 -17.56
CA VAL A 99 3.60 12.05 -17.02
C VAL A 99 4.94 11.32 -17.04
N ARG A 100 5.74 11.44 -18.13
CA ARG A 100 7.06 10.84 -18.23
C ARG A 100 8.00 11.35 -17.13
N GLU A 101 8.06 12.66 -16.90
CA GLU A 101 8.90 13.23 -15.85
C GLU A 101 8.44 12.73 -14.47
N LEU A 102 7.12 12.73 -14.20
CA LEU A 102 6.55 12.24 -12.95
C LEU A 102 6.94 10.77 -12.67
N VAL A 103 6.81 9.89 -13.66
CA VAL A 103 7.17 8.47 -13.51
C VAL A 103 8.70 8.31 -13.37
N SER A 104 9.48 9.13 -14.09
CA SER A 104 10.95 9.12 -14.01
C SER A 104 11.49 9.44 -12.61
N PHE A 105 10.75 10.18 -11.77
CA PHE A 105 11.13 10.38 -10.37
C PHE A 105 11.22 9.07 -9.58
N GLY A 106 10.58 7.99 -10.02
CA GLY A 106 10.80 6.66 -9.45
C GLY A 106 12.25 6.20 -9.52
N ARG A 107 13.02 6.70 -10.48
CA ARG A 107 14.44 6.34 -10.65
C ARG A 107 15.41 7.19 -9.81
N THR A 108 14.93 8.22 -9.11
CA THR A 108 15.77 9.12 -8.29
C THR A 108 16.75 8.38 -7.36
N PRO A 109 16.40 7.29 -6.66
CA PRO A 109 17.34 6.58 -5.79
C PRO A 109 18.53 5.95 -6.52
N TYR A 110 18.46 5.82 -7.84
CA TYR A 110 19.46 5.16 -8.69
C TYR A 110 20.22 6.14 -9.59
N THR A 111 19.79 7.40 -9.67
CA THR A 111 20.45 8.43 -10.46
C THR A 111 21.63 9.04 -9.71
N ASN A 112 22.57 9.62 -10.46
CA ASN A 112 23.66 10.39 -9.86
C ASN A 112 23.19 11.78 -9.40
N PHE A 113 24.09 12.57 -8.78
CA PHE A 113 23.81 13.93 -8.31
C PHE A 113 23.20 14.86 -9.38
N LEU A 114 23.51 14.64 -10.65
CA LEU A 114 22.95 15.41 -11.78
C LEU A 114 21.59 14.89 -12.27
N GLY A 115 21.01 13.87 -11.63
CA GLY A 115 19.72 13.28 -12.02
C GLY A 115 19.74 12.57 -13.38
N ARG A 116 20.93 12.23 -13.93
CA ARG A 116 21.05 11.58 -15.24
C ARG A 116 20.56 10.14 -15.15
N MET A 117 19.59 9.82 -16.00
CA MET A 117 19.07 8.47 -16.20
C MET A 117 19.88 7.73 -17.26
N SER A 118 20.10 6.43 -17.04
CA SER A 118 20.68 5.52 -18.03
C SER A 118 19.64 5.09 -19.08
N GLY A 119 20.10 4.40 -20.13
CA GLY A 119 19.19 3.77 -21.09
C GLY A 119 18.29 2.74 -20.43
N ASN A 120 18.81 1.98 -19.46
CA ASN A 120 18.05 1.01 -18.68
C ASN A 120 16.94 1.68 -17.85
N ASP A 121 17.22 2.82 -17.21
CA ASP A 121 16.21 3.57 -16.45
C ASP A 121 15.05 4.02 -17.34
N ASN A 122 15.35 4.46 -18.58
CA ASN A 122 14.31 4.82 -19.53
C ASN A 122 13.44 3.61 -19.93
N GLY A 123 14.03 2.42 -20.08
CA GLY A 123 13.29 1.17 -20.29
C GLY A 123 12.32 0.89 -19.15
N ILE A 124 12.80 0.92 -17.91
CA ILE A 124 11.99 0.70 -16.70
C ILE A 124 10.82 1.69 -16.60
N VAL A 125 11.07 2.97 -16.89
CA VAL A 125 10.02 4.00 -16.92
C VAL A 125 8.97 3.69 -17.98
N ASN A 126 9.39 3.27 -19.16
CA ASN A 126 8.47 2.88 -20.23
C ASN A 126 7.59 1.69 -19.83
N ASP A 127 8.20 0.64 -19.29
CA ASP A 127 7.49 -0.57 -18.86
C ASP A 127 6.49 -0.27 -17.74
N ALA A 128 6.86 0.58 -16.79
CA ALA A 128 5.96 1.01 -15.73
C ALA A 128 4.77 1.81 -16.27
N MET A 129 4.99 2.71 -17.24
CA MET A 129 3.91 3.46 -17.88
C MET A 129 2.99 2.56 -18.71
N GLU A 130 3.55 1.59 -19.44
CA GLU A 130 2.78 0.61 -20.22
C GLU A 130 1.89 -0.23 -19.32
N LEU A 131 2.46 -0.79 -18.24
CA LEU A 131 1.75 -1.63 -17.29
C LEU A 131 0.54 -0.93 -16.63
N MET A 132 0.67 0.38 -16.38
CA MET A 132 -0.42 1.18 -15.82
C MET A 132 -1.34 1.81 -16.89
N GLY A 133 -1.06 1.58 -18.18
CA GLY A 133 -1.84 2.11 -19.29
C GLY A 133 -1.79 3.63 -19.43
N VAL A 134 -0.68 4.27 -19.00
CA VAL A 134 -0.49 5.73 -19.04
C VAL A 134 0.51 6.18 -20.11
N ARG A 135 1.05 5.25 -20.89
CA ARG A 135 2.01 5.53 -21.95
C ARG A 135 1.51 6.54 -22.99
N GLY A 136 0.22 6.45 -23.36
CA GLY A 136 -0.40 7.39 -24.30
C GLY A 136 -0.48 8.83 -23.82
N PHE A 137 -0.21 9.07 -22.52
CA PHE A 137 -0.26 10.41 -21.89
C PHE A 137 1.12 10.96 -21.58
N GLU A 138 2.21 10.32 -21.99
CA GLU A 138 3.56 10.60 -21.52
C GLU A 138 3.98 12.08 -21.59
N ASN A 139 3.48 12.82 -22.58
CA ASN A 139 3.78 14.23 -22.80
C ASN A 139 2.73 15.19 -22.19
N ARG A 140 1.63 14.66 -21.62
CA ARG A 140 0.62 15.50 -20.95
C ARG A 140 1.12 15.93 -19.57
N LEU A 141 0.75 17.14 -19.17
CA LEU A 141 1.01 17.63 -17.81
C LEU A 141 0.15 16.87 -16.80
N SER A 142 0.71 16.49 -15.67
CA SER A 142 0.01 15.79 -14.59
C SER A 142 -1.14 16.61 -14.01
N THR A 143 -1.06 17.94 -14.11
CA THR A 143 -2.13 18.87 -13.72
C THR A 143 -3.35 18.83 -14.63
N SER A 144 -3.23 18.29 -15.85
CA SER A 144 -4.31 18.15 -16.82
C SER A 144 -5.00 16.79 -16.78
N LEU A 145 -4.55 15.89 -15.92
CA LEU A 145 -5.07 14.54 -15.77
C LEU A 145 -6.29 14.54 -14.85
N SER A 146 -7.23 13.63 -15.11
CA SER A 146 -8.24 13.25 -14.13
C SER A 146 -7.57 12.62 -12.90
N ASP A 147 -8.27 12.61 -11.75
CA ASP A 147 -7.75 12.00 -10.52
C ASP A 147 -7.37 10.54 -10.71
N GLY A 148 -8.18 9.78 -11.45
CA GLY A 148 -7.90 8.37 -11.76
C GLY A 148 -6.68 8.18 -12.68
N GLU A 149 -6.51 9.01 -13.71
CA GLU A 149 -5.30 8.99 -14.56
C GLU A 149 -4.05 9.35 -13.74
N ARG A 150 -4.15 10.37 -12.89
CA ARG A 150 -3.06 10.79 -12.01
C ARG A 150 -2.70 9.68 -11.02
N GLN A 151 -3.67 9.00 -10.43
CA GLN A 151 -3.43 7.86 -9.54
C GLN A 151 -2.66 6.74 -10.24
N LYS A 152 -3.03 6.40 -11.48
CA LYS A 152 -2.28 5.42 -12.29
C LYS A 152 -0.83 5.86 -12.54
N CYS A 153 -0.60 7.17 -12.79
CA CYS A 153 0.76 7.69 -12.96
C CYS A 153 1.57 7.61 -11.66
N MET A 154 0.96 7.86 -10.48
CA MET A 154 1.64 7.71 -9.19
C MET A 154 2.01 6.27 -8.89
N ILE A 155 1.16 5.31 -9.27
CA ILE A 155 1.48 3.88 -9.16
C ILE A 155 2.60 3.52 -10.15
N ALA A 156 2.55 4.01 -11.41
CA ALA A 156 3.62 3.82 -12.38
C ALA A 156 4.97 4.33 -11.85
N LYS A 157 4.99 5.51 -11.21
CA LYS A 157 6.18 6.04 -10.53
C LYS A 157 6.71 5.07 -9.45
N ALA A 158 5.82 4.52 -8.62
CA ALA A 158 6.20 3.56 -7.58
C ALA A 158 6.74 2.25 -8.20
N LEU A 159 6.18 1.79 -9.32
CA LEU A 159 6.69 0.63 -10.06
C LEU A 159 8.06 0.88 -10.68
N ALA A 160 8.27 2.07 -11.24
CA ALA A 160 9.55 2.47 -11.80
C ALA A 160 10.68 2.53 -10.75
N GLN A 161 10.36 2.59 -9.48
CA GLN A 161 11.34 2.53 -8.38
C GLN A 161 11.91 1.12 -8.16
N GLU A 162 11.31 0.07 -8.72
CA GLU A 162 11.75 -1.34 -8.68
C GLU A 162 12.00 -1.93 -7.28
N THR A 163 11.36 -1.41 -6.26
CA THR A 163 11.52 -1.88 -4.88
C THR A 163 10.90 -3.26 -4.65
N SER A 164 11.33 -3.95 -3.60
CA SER A 164 10.76 -5.22 -3.14
C SER A 164 9.43 -5.04 -2.41
N LEU A 165 9.21 -3.88 -1.78
CA LEU A 165 8.03 -3.52 -1.01
C LEU A 165 7.32 -2.31 -1.63
N ILE A 166 5.99 -2.38 -1.76
CA ILE A 166 5.16 -1.28 -2.25
C ILE A 166 4.02 -1.05 -1.26
N LEU A 167 3.88 0.18 -0.78
CA LEU A 167 2.78 0.60 0.08
C LEU A 167 1.88 1.57 -0.68
N LEU A 168 0.58 1.28 -0.72
CA LEU A 168 -0.42 2.09 -1.42
C LEU A 168 -1.50 2.53 -0.43
N ASP A 169 -1.65 3.84 -0.25
CA ASP A 169 -2.69 4.41 0.60
C ASP A 169 -3.90 4.80 -0.24
N GLU A 170 -5.00 4.04 -0.10
CA GLU A 170 -6.28 4.21 -0.78
C GLU A 170 -6.18 4.43 -2.31
N PRO A 171 -5.43 3.57 -3.04
CA PRO A 171 -5.16 3.80 -4.46
C PRO A 171 -6.42 3.73 -5.35
N THR A 172 -7.56 3.35 -4.80
CA THR A 172 -8.84 3.20 -5.51
C THR A 172 -9.81 4.36 -5.27
N ALA A 173 -9.46 5.36 -4.44
CA ALA A 173 -10.38 6.41 -3.99
C ALA A 173 -11.06 7.18 -5.13
N PHE A 174 -10.38 7.38 -6.27
CA PHE A 174 -10.86 8.18 -7.40
C PHE A 174 -11.18 7.34 -8.64
N LEU A 175 -11.31 6.03 -8.50
CA LEU A 175 -11.54 5.11 -9.61
C LEU A 175 -13.01 4.66 -9.64
N ASP A 176 -13.56 4.48 -10.84
CA ASP A 176 -14.79 3.73 -11.03
C ASP A 176 -14.62 2.25 -10.67
N PHE A 177 -15.72 1.53 -10.49
CA PHE A 177 -15.69 0.13 -10.03
C PHE A 177 -14.86 -0.78 -10.95
N GLY A 178 -15.00 -0.64 -12.29
CA GLY A 178 -14.23 -1.44 -13.24
C GLY A 178 -12.73 -1.19 -13.14
N SER A 179 -12.35 0.08 -13.01
CA SER A 179 -10.96 0.49 -12.80
C SER A 179 -10.39 0.00 -11.47
N LYS A 180 -11.17 0.00 -10.38
CA LYS A 180 -10.79 -0.57 -9.09
C LYS A 180 -10.47 -2.06 -9.21
N VAL A 181 -11.36 -2.83 -9.83
CA VAL A 181 -11.18 -4.27 -10.06
C VAL A 181 -9.91 -4.53 -10.89
N ASN A 182 -9.70 -3.76 -11.96
CA ASN A 182 -8.52 -3.90 -12.80
C ASN A 182 -7.22 -3.56 -12.05
N LEU A 183 -7.24 -2.53 -11.20
CA LEU A 183 -6.10 -2.19 -10.35
C LEU A 183 -5.76 -3.34 -9.40
N PHE A 184 -6.73 -3.87 -8.66
CA PHE A 184 -6.48 -5.00 -7.75
C PHE A 184 -5.94 -6.24 -8.48
N ARG A 185 -6.47 -6.56 -9.68
CA ARG A 185 -5.91 -7.63 -10.52
C ARG A 185 -4.46 -7.38 -10.90
N THR A 186 -4.13 -6.14 -11.30
CA THR A 186 -2.78 -5.75 -11.66
C THR A 186 -1.85 -5.86 -10.46
N LEU A 187 -2.25 -5.37 -9.28
CA LEU A 187 -1.46 -5.49 -8.05
C LEU A 187 -1.24 -6.95 -7.65
N LYS A 188 -2.28 -7.79 -7.75
CA LYS A 188 -2.18 -9.22 -7.48
C LYS A 188 -1.19 -9.92 -8.42
N LYS A 189 -1.29 -9.60 -9.71
CA LYS A 189 -0.38 -10.13 -10.73
C LYS A 189 1.06 -9.70 -10.46
N LEU A 190 1.29 -8.41 -10.19
CA LEU A 190 2.59 -7.87 -9.81
C LEU A 190 3.19 -8.56 -8.58
N ALA A 191 2.38 -8.76 -7.53
CA ALA A 191 2.84 -9.46 -6.34
C ALA A 191 3.34 -10.85 -6.72
N LYS A 192 2.55 -11.62 -7.45
CA LYS A 192 2.87 -13.03 -7.77
C LYS A 192 3.98 -13.20 -8.80
N GLU A 193 3.90 -12.48 -9.93
CA GLU A 193 4.84 -12.67 -11.05
C GLU A 193 6.18 -11.98 -10.80
N ASN A 194 6.16 -10.77 -10.23
CA ASN A 194 7.38 -10.00 -9.94
C ASN A 194 7.88 -10.17 -8.50
N GLN A 195 7.28 -11.10 -7.73
CA GLN A 195 7.68 -11.40 -6.35
C GLN A 195 7.73 -10.14 -5.48
N LYS A 196 6.77 -9.21 -5.66
CA LYS A 196 6.65 -7.98 -4.86
C LYS A 196 5.82 -8.26 -3.61
N ALA A 197 6.20 -7.64 -2.50
CA ALA A 197 5.37 -7.52 -1.31
C ALA A 197 4.54 -6.24 -1.45
N ILE A 198 3.21 -6.34 -1.47
CA ILE A 198 2.33 -5.19 -1.70
C ILE A 198 1.34 -5.08 -0.54
N LEU A 199 1.33 -3.92 0.13
CA LEU A 199 0.31 -3.55 1.11
C LEU A 199 -0.56 -2.43 0.53
N VAL A 200 -1.86 -2.66 0.47
CA VAL A 200 -2.84 -1.69 -0.02
C VAL A 200 -3.85 -1.36 1.06
N SER A 201 -3.95 -0.09 1.47
CA SER A 201 -5.08 0.34 2.30
C SER A 201 -6.31 0.56 1.42
N THR A 202 -7.46 0.15 1.91
CA THR A 202 -8.72 0.33 1.18
C THR A 202 -9.92 0.35 2.11
N HIS A 203 -10.99 1.03 1.68
CA HIS A 203 -12.33 0.94 2.26
C HIS A 203 -13.22 -0.08 1.54
N ASP A 204 -12.78 -0.59 0.38
CA ASP A 204 -13.51 -1.59 -0.40
C ASP A 204 -13.27 -3.00 0.17
N ILE A 205 -14.05 -3.38 1.19
CA ILE A 205 -13.90 -4.65 1.89
C ILE A 205 -14.09 -5.84 0.93
N GLU A 206 -15.03 -5.76 0.00
CA GLU A 206 -15.27 -6.82 -0.99
C GLU A 206 -14.05 -7.05 -1.90
N LEU A 207 -13.41 -5.98 -2.37
CA LEU A 207 -12.19 -6.11 -3.16
C LEU A 207 -11.03 -6.65 -2.32
N ALA A 208 -10.90 -6.22 -1.06
CA ALA A 208 -9.92 -6.77 -0.13
C ALA A 208 -10.11 -8.28 0.05
N ILE A 209 -11.31 -8.73 0.38
CA ILE A 209 -11.65 -10.15 0.56
C ILE A 209 -11.38 -10.96 -0.70
N ARG A 210 -11.70 -10.41 -1.88
CA ARG A 210 -11.61 -11.15 -3.16
C ARG A 210 -10.19 -11.25 -3.72
N PHE A 211 -9.36 -10.25 -3.50
CA PHE A 211 -8.05 -10.15 -4.17
C PHE A 211 -6.85 -10.34 -3.24
N ALA A 212 -6.95 -9.94 -1.97
CA ALA A 212 -5.82 -10.05 -1.06
C ALA A 212 -5.53 -11.52 -0.69
N ASP A 213 -4.25 -11.82 -0.45
CA ASP A 213 -3.82 -13.10 0.11
C ASP A 213 -4.08 -13.14 1.62
N ARG A 214 -3.85 -11.97 2.27
CA ARG A 214 -4.08 -11.75 3.70
C ARG A 214 -4.65 -10.36 3.93
N ILE A 215 -5.27 -10.18 5.07
CA ILE A 215 -5.84 -8.91 5.52
C ILE A 215 -5.18 -8.50 6.83
N TRP A 216 -4.84 -7.25 6.94
CA TRP A 216 -4.52 -6.54 8.18
C TRP A 216 -5.74 -5.70 8.53
N LEU A 217 -6.45 -6.11 9.57
CA LEU A 217 -7.68 -5.46 10.03
C LEU A 217 -7.37 -4.62 11.27
N LEU A 218 -7.54 -3.30 11.15
CA LEU A 218 -7.45 -2.37 12.27
C LEU A 218 -8.85 -2.12 12.85
N SER A 219 -9.09 -2.57 14.07
CA SER A 219 -10.32 -2.32 14.82
C SER A 219 -10.01 -2.12 16.30
N ASP A 220 -10.65 -1.13 16.90
CA ASP A 220 -10.62 -0.86 18.36
C ASP A 220 -9.18 -0.76 18.95
N GLY A 221 -8.26 -0.16 18.19
CA GLY A 221 -6.87 0.02 18.61
C GLY A 221 -6.00 -1.24 18.53
N VAL A 222 -6.52 -2.31 17.95
CA VAL A 222 -5.83 -3.60 17.76
C VAL A 222 -5.72 -3.92 16.27
N MET A 223 -4.62 -4.55 15.88
CA MET A 223 -4.46 -5.11 14.54
C MET A 223 -4.64 -6.63 14.59
N HIS A 224 -5.55 -7.13 13.75
CA HIS A 224 -5.71 -8.56 13.48
C HIS A 224 -5.14 -8.86 12.11
N GLU A 225 -4.33 -9.90 11.97
CA GLU A 225 -3.81 -10.34 10.68
C GLU A 225 -4.14 -11.80 10.38
N GLY A 226 -4.41 -12.10 9.13
CA GLY A 226 -4.70 -13.46 8.69
C GLY A 226 -5.30 -13.51 7.30
N CYS A 227 -5.58 -14.71 6.80
CA CYS A 227 -6.45 -14.86 5.65
C CYS A 227 -7.91 -14.56 6.05
N VAL A 228 -8.79 -14.42 5.07
CA VAL A 228 -10.20 -14.07 5.32
C VAL A 228 -10.87 -15.08 6.25
N THR A 229 -10.58 -16.38 6.07
CA THR A 229 -11.11 -17.46 6.91
C THR A 229 -10.62 -17.36 8.35
N ASP A 230 -9.35 -17.06 8.58
CA ASP A 230 -8.80 -16.89 9.94
C ASP A 230 -9.49 -15.75 10.68
N LEU A 231 -9.67 -14.60 9.98
CA LEU A 231 -10.34 -13.41 10.54
C LEU A 231 -11.84 -13.63 10.78
N TYR A 232 -12.47 -14.49 9.99
CA TYR A 232 -13.84 -14.90 10.21
C TYR A 232 -13.95 -15.83 11.43
N ASP A 233 -13.13 -16.89 11.47
CA ASP A 233 -13.19 -17.92 12.50
C ASP A 233 -12.86 -17.37 13.91
N ASN A 234 -11.98 -16.36 14.01
CA ASN A 234 -11.69 -15.64 15.26
C ASN A 234 -12.70 -14.51 15.58
N GLY A 235 -13.68 -14.29 14.70
CA GLY A 235 -14.75 -13.30 14.85
C GLY A 235 -14.35 -11.85 14.62
N ALA A 236 -13.09 -11.55 14.24
CA ALA A 236 -12.63 -10.19 14.00
C ALA A 236 -13.32 -9.55 12.78
N LEU A 237 -13.43 -10.31 11.69
CA LEU A 237 -14.09 -9.84 10.46
C LEU A 237 -15.59 -9.61 10.70
N GLN A 238 -16.26 -10.50 11.44
CA GLN A 238 -17.69 -10.36 11.76
C GLN A 238 -17.95 -9.11 12.60
N ARG A 239 -17.16 -8.89 13.67
CA ARG A 239 -17.29 -7.67 14.50
C ARG A 239 -17.06 -6.40 13.70
N PHE A 240 -16.16 -6.44 12.73
CA PHE A 240 -15.85 -5.30 11.89
C PHE A 240 -16.95 -4.98 10.88
N ILE A 241 -17.53 -6.02 10.24
CA ILE A 241 -18.60 -5.87 9.23
C ILE A 241 -19.96 -5.62 9.91
N ASN A 242 -20.09 -6.03 11.18
CA ASN A 242 -21.38 -6.08 11.89
C ASN A 242 -22.07 -4.71 11.90
N SER A 243 -22.98 -4.53 10.95
CA SER A 243 -24.05 -3.55 10.93
C SER A 243 -25.33 -4.33 10.63
N ASP A 244 -26.48 -3.85 11.12
CA ASP A 244 -27.76 -4.54 10.94
C ASP A 244 -27.98 -4.90 9.46
N GLY A 245 -28.19 -6.19 9.19
CA GLY A 245 -28.44 -6.70 7.86
C GLY A 245 -27.19 -6.91 6.98
N VAL A 246 -25.96 -6.83 7.51
CA VAL A 246 -24.74 -7.09 6.73
C VAL A 246 -24.00 -8.30 7.29
N VAL A 247 -23.80 -9.33 6.48
CA VAL A 247 -23.11 -10.57 6.86
C VAL A 247 -22.08 -10.99 5.83
N TYR A 248 -21.04 -11.71 6.28
CA TYR A 248 -20.09 -12.34 5.39
C TYR A 248 -20.58 -13.76 5.04
N ASP A 249 -20.84 -13.98 3.75
CA ASP A 249 -21.16 -15.29 3.18
C ASP A 249 -19.85 -16.06 2.92
N ARG A 250 -19.55 -17.02 3.80
CA ARG A 250 -18.32 -17.82 3.75
C ARG A 250 -18.25 -18.71 2.51
N GLU A 251 -19.38 -19.26 2.06
CA GLU A 251 -19.42 -20.20 0.94
C GLU A 251 -19.04 -19.51 -0.37
N ASN A 252 -19.52 -18.27 -0.56
CA ASN A 252 -19.31 -17.49 -1.76
C ASN A 252 -18.20 -16.43 -1.62
N ASN A 253 -17.56 -16.34 -0.46
CA ASN A 253 -16.48 -15.36 -0.14
C ASN A 253 -16.89 -13.91 -0.50
N ARG A 254 -18.05 -13.48 0.00
CA ARG A 254 -18.63 -12.16 -0.29
C ARG A 254 -19.40 -11.58 0.90
N ILE A 255 -19.60 -10.27 0.87
CA ILE A 255 -20.51 -9.59 1.78
C ILE A 255 -21.91 -9.63 1.20
N VAL A 256 -22.91 -9.96 2.04
CA VAL A 256 -24.32 -10.03 1.65
C VAL A 256 -25.11 -9.11 2.56
N ILE A 257 -26.07 -8.38 1.97
CA ILE A 257 -27.06 -7.61 2.71
C ILE A 257 -28.26 -8.53 2.89
N THR A 258 -28.63 -8.81 4.15
CA THR A 258 -29.83 -9.57 4.47
C THR A 258 -30.97 -8.60 4.73
N GLU A 259 -32.09 -8.77 4.03
CA GLU A 259 -33.32 -8.06 4.39
C GLU A 259 -33.78 -8.54 5.76
N THR A 260 -33.86 -7.64 6.73
CA THR A 260 -34.45 -7.88 8.05
C THR A 260 -35.97 -7.87 7.97
#